data_9bea62c895b05ad5be7bc818f70c8497
#
_entry.id   9bea62c895b05ad5be7bc818f70c8497
#
_cell.length_a   1.000
_cell.length_b   1.000
_cell.length_c   1.000
_cell.angle_alpha   90.00
_cell.angle_beta   90.00
_cell.angle_gamma   90.00
#
_symmetry.space_group_name_H-M   'P 1'
#
loop_
_entity.id
_entity.type
_entity.pdbx_description
1 polymer ?
#
loop_
_entity_poly.entity_id
_entity_poly.type
_entity_poly.pdbx_seq_one_letter_code
_entity_poly.pdbx_strand_id
1 'polypeptide(L)'
;MPTINQLVRKGRKSVKKKTKAPALGYTYASVGRYAGRQRAGSSAPQKRGVCTQVKTMTPKKPNSALRKIARVRLSNQMEVTAYIPGEGHNLQEHSVVLVRGGRVKDLPGVRYHIVRGTLDARGVENRKQARSKYGTKAPKKAK
;
A
#
# COMPACT_ATOMS: atom_id res chain seq x y z
N MET A 1 11.44 -39.54 0.14
CA MET A 1 12.12 -38.70 1.16
C MET A 1 13.62 -38.74 0.91
N PRO A 2 14.35 -37.62 0.98
CA PRO A 2 15.77 -37.61 0.79
C PRO A 2 16.47 -38.32 1.97
N THR A 3 17.57 -39.05 1.69
CA THR A 3 18.39 -39.68 2.71
C THR A 3 19.23 -38.64 3.47
N ILE A 4 19.73 -39.01 4.66
CA ILE A 4 20.58 -38.11 5.47
C ILE A 4 21.83 -37.69 4.67
N ASN A 5 22.46 -38.58 3.94
CA ASN A 5 23.62 -38.27 3.10
C ASN A 5 23.29 -37.28 1.96
N GLN A 6 22.10 -37.39 1.36
CA GLN A 6 21.63 -36.43 0.36
C GLN A 6 21.43 -35.03 0.95
N LEU A 7 20.90 -34.93 2.18
CA LEU A 7 20.73 -33.67 2.89
C LEU A 7 22.06 -33.05 3.33
N VAL A 8 23.05 -33.85 3.69
CA VAL A 8 24.42 -33.37 4.02
C VAL A 8 25.10 -32.81 2.77
N ARG A 9 24.99 -33.50 1.63
CA ARG A 9 25.62 -33.05 0.36
C ARG A 9 24.88 -31.87 -0.28
N LYS A 10 23.56 -31.85 -0.22
CA LYS A 10 22.70 -30.82 -0.80
C LYS A 10 21.76 -30.31 0.30
N GLY A 11 22.28 -29.45 1.17
CA GLY A 11 21.46 -28.83 2.21
C GLY A 11 20.21 -28.16 1.63
N ARG A 12 19.13 -28.11 2.42
CA ARG A 12 17.90 -27.43 2.04
C ARG A 12 18.15 -25.92 1.87
N LYS A 13 17.81 -25.39 0.71
CA LYS A 13 17.86 -23.95 0.47
C LYS A 13 16.54 -23.32 0.94
N SER A 14 16.63 -22.25 1.72
CA SER A 14 15.44 -21.48 2.08
C SER A 14 14.80 -20.88 0.84
N VAL A 15 13.46 -20.93 0.77
CA VAL A 15 12.71 -20.33 -0.33
C VAL A 15 12.85 -18.80 -0.26
N LYS A 16 13.35 -18.19 -1.31
CA LYS A 16 13.39 -16.71 -1.41
C LYS A 16 11.98 -16.17 -1.48
N LYS A 17 11.55 -15.48 -0.43
CA LYS A 17 10.24 -14.81 -0.39
C LYS A 17 10.22 -13.62 -1.36
N LYS A 18 9.26 -13.60 -2.26
CA LYS A 18 9.00 -12.44 -3.13
C LYS A 18 8.18 -11.40 -2.35
N THR A 19 8.43 -10.13 -2.64
CA THR A 19 7.63 -9.04 -2.06
C THR A 19 6.16 -9.15 -2.46
N LYS A 20 5.27 -8.85 -1.52
CA LYS A 20 3.82 -8.77 -1.77
C LYS A 20 3.38 -7.40 -2.30
N ALA A 21 4.28 -6.42 -2.29
CA ALA A 21 4.06 -5.05 -2.75
C ALA A 21 5.07 -4.67 -3.85
N PRO A 22 4.97 -5.25 -5.05
CA PRO A 22 5.99 -5.08 -6.11
C PRO A 22 6.14 -3.64 -6.59
N ALA A 23 5.07 -2.84 -6.58
CA ALA A 23 5.12 -1.45 -7.04
C ALA A 23 6.06 -0.56 -6.20
N LEU A 24 6.31 -0.90 -4.94
CA LEU A 24 7.23 -0.16 -4.07
C LEU A 24 8.70 -0.45 -4.38
N GLY A 25 8.99 -1.50 -5.11
CA GLY A 25 10.34 -1.93 -5.48
C GLY A 25 10.87 -1.36 -6.80
N TYR A 26 10.14 -0.45 -7.44
CA TYR A 26 10.55 0.14 -8.71
C TYR A 26 10.81 1.64 -8.58
N THR A 27 11.82 2.11 -9.30
CA THR A 27 12.10 3.52 -9.53
C THR A 27 11.91 3.85 -11.00
N TYR A 28 11.73 5.13 -11.31
CA TYR A 28 11.63 5.61 -12.68
C TYR A 28 12.82 6.52 -12.96
N ALA A 29 13.60 6.18 -13.96
CA ALA A 29 14.66 7.02 -14.47
C ALA A 29 14.17 7.74 -15.72
N SER A 30 14.23 9.07 -15.72
CA SER A 30 13.78 9.91 -16.84
C SER A 30 14.84 10.08 -17.92
N VAL A 31 16.10 9.91 -17.57
CA VAL A 31 17.25 10.19 -18.46
C VAL A 31 18.26 9.06 -18.39
N GLY A 32 18.95 8.82 -19.51
CA GLY A 32 20.07 7.92 -19.62
C GLY A 32 19.79 6.58 -20.33
N ARG A 33 20.82 5.75 -20.42
CA ARG A 33 20.78 4.43 -21.11
C ARG A 33 19.70 3.50 -20.57
N TYR A 34 19.26 3.71 -19.34
CA TYR A 34 18.25 2.91 -18.64
C TYR A 34 16.96 3.69 -18.36
N ALA A 35 16.57 4.58 -19.29
CA ALA A 35 15.31 5.32 -19.15
C ALA A 35 14.12 4.35 -18.97
N GLY A 36 13.20 4.70 -18.10
CA GLY A 36 12.01 3.89 -17.80
C GLY A 36 12.02 3.29 -16.39
N ARG A 37 11.19 2.27 -16.19
CA ARG A 37 11.05 1.60 -14.89
C ARG A 37 12.22 0.66 -14.62
N GLN A 38 12.92 0.91 -13.55
CA GLN A 38 14.02 0.06 -13.10
C GLN A 38 13.70 -0.53 -11.73
N ARG A 39 14.15 -1.77 -11.49
CA ARG A 39 14.04 -2.37 -10.18
C ARG A 39 15.05 -1.69 -9.25
N ALA A 40 14.57 -1.11 -8.16
CA ALA A 40 15.44 -0.55 -7.14
C ALA A 40 16.22 -1.66 -6.42
N GLY A 41 17.45 -1.39 -6.04
CA GLY A 41 18.27 -2.30 -5.22
C GLY A 41 17.61 -2.57 -3.87
N SER A 42 16.96 -1.56 -3.30
CA SER A 42 16.11 -1.68 -2.11
C SER A 42 14.72 -1.12 -2.40
N SER A 43 13.67 -1.73 -1.83
CA SER A 43 12.32 -1.20 -1.95
C SER A 43 12.08 -0.11 -0.93
N ALA A 44 11.36 0.94 -1.33
CA ALA A 44 10.90 1.96 -0.39
C ALA A 44 9.70 1.43 0.41
N PRO A 45 9.58 1.77 1.72
CA PRO A 45 8.43 1.33 2.51
C PRO A 45 7.12 2.03 2.08
N GLN A 46 7.24 3.20 1.50
CA GLN A 46 6.12 4.04 1.07
C GLN A 46 6.49 4.80 -0.20
N LYS A 47 5.48 5.15 -1.00
CA LYS A 47 5.66 6.01 -2.18
C LYS A 47 4.52 7.01 -2.28
N ARG A 48 4.85 8.21 -2.71
CA ARG A 48 3.87 9.24 -3.05
C ARG A 48 3.20 8.93 -4.38
N GLY A 49 1.95 9.27 -4.48
CA GLY A 49 1.19 9.14 -5.72
C GLY A 49 0.04 10.14 -5.78
N VAL A 50 -0.60 10.19 -6.92
CA VAL A 50 -1.78 11.02 -7.19
C VAL A 50 -2.97 10.11 -7.49
N CYS A 51 -4.10 10.39 -6.86
CA CYS A 51 -5.33 9.66 -7.12
C CYS A 51 -5.83 9.97 -8.54
N THR A 52 -5.98 8.94 -9.36
CA THR A 52 -6.59 9.05 -10.69
C THR A 52 -8.09 8.80 -10.64
N GLN A 53 -8.55 8.00 -9.70
CA GLN A 53 -9.96 7.70 -9.51
C GLN A 53 -10.21 7.30 -8.05
N VAL A 54 -11.30 7.78 -7.48
CA VAL A 54 -11.78 7.35 -6.15
C VAL A 54 -13.15 6.70 -6.32
N LYS A 55 -13.28 5.47 -5.85
CA LYS A 55 -14.51 4.68 -6.01
C LYS A 55 -14.73 3.70 -4.87
N THR A 56 -15.85 3.02 -4.90
CA THR A 56 -16.16 1.92 -3.99
C THR A 56 -16.00 0.58 -4.68
N MET A 57 -15.77 -0.45 -3.91
CA MET A 57 -15.64 -1.83 -4.38
C MET A 57 -16.34 -2.78 -3.42
N THR A 58 -17.05 -3.76 -3.97
CA THR A 58 -17.65 -4.82 -3.18
C THR A 58 -16.61 -5.88 -2.80
N PRO A 59 -16.66 -6.41 -1.56
CA PRO A 59 -15.74 -7.46 -1.13
C PRO A 59 -16.09 -8.82 -1.73
N LYS A 60 -15.19 -9.78 -1.53
CA LYS A 60 -15.46 -11.18 -1.86
C LYS A 60 -16.52 -11.78 -0.91
N LYS A 61 -17.25 -12.79 -1.40
CA LYS A 61 -18.09 -13.62 -0.54
C LYS A 61 -17.25 -14.24 0.61
N PRO A 62 -17.74 -14.38 1.83
CA PRO A 62 -19.12 -14.15 2.30
C PRO A 62 -19.42 -12.69 2.75
N ASN A 63 -18.48 -11.76 2.61
CA ASN A 63 -18.66 -10.38 3.10
C ASN A 63 -19.46 -9.52 2.12
N SER A 64 -20.12 -8.51 2.66
CA SER A 64 -20.86 -7.51 1.90
C SER A 64 -20.65 -6.12 2.50
N ALA A 65 -20.26 -5.18 1.69
CA ALA A 65 -20.12 -3.76 2.05
C ALA A 65 -19.73 -2.95 0.80
N LEU A 66 -19.65 -1.63 0.94
CA LEU A 66 -19.03 -0.75 -0.04
C LEU A 66 -17.68 -0.27 0.50
N ARG A 67 -16.62 -0.93 0.13
CA ARG A 67 -15.25 -0.58 0.55
C ARG A 67 -14.72 0.57 -0.29
N LYS A 68 -14.13 1.57 0.36
CA LYS A 68 -13.57 2.74 -0.30
C LYS A 68 -12.16 2.42 -0.80
N ILE A 69 -11.95 2.63 -2.07
CA ILE A 69 -10.65 2.43 -2.73
C ILE A 69 -10.32 3.63 -3.60
N ALA A 70 -9.03 3.81 -3.86
CA ALA A 70 -8.55 4.78 -4.82
C ALA A 70 -7.59 4.12 -5.81
N ARG A 71 -7.66 4.51 -7.04
CA ARG A 71 -6.65 4.20 -8.03
C ARG A 71 -5.60 5.30 -7.98
N VAL A 72 -4.34 4.92 -7.76
CA VAL A 72 -3.25 5.86 -7.49
C VAL A 72 -2.12 5.63 -8.49
N ARG A 73 -1.70 6.68 -9.15
CA ARG A 73 -0.48 6.70 -9.97
C ARG A 73 0.69 7.12 -9.10
N LEU A 74 1.59 6.20 -8.86
CA LEU A 74 2.78 6.43 -8.04
C LEU A 74 3.84 7.27 -8.76
N SER A 75 4.79 7.80 -8.03
CA SER A 75 5.94 8.56 -8.56
C SER A 75 6.80 7.76 -9.55
N ASN A 76 6.78 6.44 -9.49
CA ASN A 76 7.43 5.54 -10.44
C ASN A 76 6.58 5.17 -11.66
N GLN A 77 5.52 5.93 -11.96
CA GLN A 77 4.60 5.73 -13.09
C GLN A 77 3.80 4.43 -13.06
N MET A 78 3.79 3.71 -11.94
CA MET A 78 2.93 2.54 -11.76
C MET A 78 1.57 2.94 -11.19
N GLU A 79 0.51 2.38 -11.74
CA GLU A 79 -0.83 2.52 -11.17
C GLU A 79 -1.16 1.34 -10.27
N VAL A 80 -1.65 1.65 -9.10
CA VAL A 80 -2.06 0.65 -8.10
C VAL A 80 -3.42 0.99 -7.53
N THR A 81 -4.13 -0.04 -7.10
CA THR A 81 -5.37 0.14 -6.32
C THR A 81 -5.02 0.09 -4.84
N ALA A 82 -5.34 1.15 -4.12
CA ALA A 82 -5.08 1.27 -2.70
C ALA A 82 -6.37 1.41 -1.90
N TYR A 83 -6.41 0.76 -0.74
CA TYR A 83 -7.53 0.86 0.19
C TYR A 83 -7.44 2.14 1.02
N ILE A 84 -8.57 2.80 1.22
CA ILE A 84 -8.68 3.97 2.09
C ILE A 84 -9.20 3.51 3.45
N PRO A 85 -8.34 3.40 4.49
CA PRO A 85 -8.78 2.92 5.81
C PRO A 85 -9.55 3.99 6.58
N GLY A 86 -10.35 3.53 7.52
CA GLY A 86 -11.13 4.39 8.43
C GLY A 86 -12.50 4.77 7.91
N GLU A 87 -13.26 5.48 8.74
CA GLU A 87 -14.58 5.98 8.41
C GLU A 87 -14.49 7.35 7.77
N GLY A 88 -15.04 7.48 6.58
CA GLY A 88 -15.03 8.71 5.81
C GLY A 88 -13.66 9.11 5.31
N HIS A 89 -13.62 9.90 4.27
CA HIS A 89 -12.39 10.48 3.72
C HIS A 89 -12.70 11.75 2.92
N ASN A 90 -11.67 12.54 2.67
CA ASN A 90 -11.76 13.77 1.87
C ASN A 90 -11.04 13.64 0.52
N LEU A 91 -10.68 12.43 0.13
CA LEU A 91 -9.94 12.19 -1.11
C LEU A 91 -10.86 12.32 -2.32
N GLN A 92 -10.32 12.91 -3.35
CA GLN A 92 -10.97 13.08 -4.66
C GLN A 92 -9.93 12.88 -5.75
N GLU A 93 -10.33 12.98 -6.99
CA GLU A 93 -9.42 12.95 -8.12
C GLU A 93 -8.35 14.04 -7.99
N HIS A 94 -7.12 13.72 -8.36
CA HIS A 94 -5.91 14.55 -8.24
C HIS A 94 -5.41 14.82 -6.81
N SER A 95 -5.98 14.20 -5.79
CA SER A 95 -5.41 14.27 -4.44
C SER A 95 -4.06 13.56 -4.36
N VAL A 96 -3.09 14.20 -3.73
CA VAL A 96 -1.76 13.62 -3.49
C VAL A 96 -1.81 12.79 -2.22
N VAL A 97 -1.37 11.55 -2.31
CA VAL A 97 -1.44 10.58 -1.20
C VAL A 97 -0.12 9.84 -1.02
N LEU A 98 0.09 9.32 0.18
CA LEU A 98 1.17 8.41 0.50
C LEU A 98 0.63 6.98 0.55
N VAL A 99 1.25 6.09 -0.22
CA VAL A 99 0.83 4.68 -0.34
C VAL A 99 1.85 3.78 0.33
N ARG A 100 1.38 2.85 1.15
CA ARG A 100 2.17 1.79 1.78
C ARG A 100 1.74 0.41 1.31
N GLY A 101 2.57 -0.59 1.52
CA GLY A 101 2.20 -1.99 1.33
C GLY A 101 1.19 -2.46 2.36
N GLY A 102 0.57 -3.55 2.08
CA GLY A 102 -0.43 -4.22 2.92
C GLY A 102 -1.65 -4.63 2.11
N ARG A 103 -1.92 -5.92 2.06
CA ARG A 103 -3.06 -6.48 1.33
C ARG A 103 -4.33 -6.37 2.15
N VAL A 104 -5.43 -6.06 1.47
CA VAL A 104 -6.78 -6.23 2.01
C VAL A 104 -7.30 -7.60 1.59
N LYS A 105 -7.47 -8.49 2.57
CA LYS A 105 -7.92 -9.87 2.31
C LYS A 105 -9.30 -9.93 1.65
N ASP A 106 -10.16 -9.01 2.01
CA ASP A 106 -11.55 -8.87 1.56
C ASP A 106 -11.68 -8.46 0.10
N LEU A 107 -10.73 -7.69 -0.41
CA LEU A 107 -10.81 -7.07 -1.72
C LEU A 107 -9.83 -7.74 -2.69
N PRO A 108 -10.30 -8.27 -3.82
CA PRO A 108 -9.42 -8.86 -4.81
C PRO A 108 -8.55 -7.79 -5.47
N GLY A 109 -7.23 -8.07 -5.57
CA GLY A 109 -6.28 -7.20 -6.25
C GLY A 109 -5.85 -5.94 -5.49
N VAL A 110 -6.32 -5.71 -4.28
CA VAL A 110 -5.92 -4.57 -3.43
C VAL A 110 -4.78 -4.99 -2.53
N ARG A 111 -3.57 -4.51 -2.83
CA ARG A 111 -2.31 -4.86 -2.13
C ARG A 111 -1.69 -3.70 -1.38
N TYR A 112 -2.33 -2.55 -1.40
CA TYR A 112 -1.79 -1.30 -0.87
C TYR A 112 -2.81 -0.58 -0.02
N HIS A 113 -2.33 0.26 0.88
CA HIS A 113 -3.15 1.13 1.70
C HIS A 113 -2.69 2.58 1.53
N ILE A 114 -3.62 3.50 1.63
CA ILE A 114 -3.32 4.93 1.76
C ILE A 114 -3.06 5.24 3.23
N VAL A 115 -1.98 5.97 3.52
CA VAL A 115 -1.66 6.42 4.87
C VAL A 115 -2.51 7.65 5.21
N ARG A 116 -3.34 7.53 6.24
CA ARG A 116 -4.19 8.63 6.72
C ARG A 116 -3.38 9.65 7.51
N GLY A 117 -3.79 10.91 7.43
CA GLY A 117 -3.13 12.00 8.15
C GLY A 117 -1.86 12.53 7.50
N THR A 118 -1.58 12.16 6.27
CA THR A 118 -0.42 12.62 5.50
C THR A 118 -0.83 13.22 4.17
N LEU A 119 -0.10 14.22 3.69
CA LEU A 119 -0.39 14.91 2.43
C LEU A 119 -1.87 15.36 2.39
N ASP A 120 -2.61 15.00 1.34
CA ASP A 120 -4.00 15.41 1.19
C ASP A 120 -5.01 14.49 1.92
N ALA A 121 -4.56 13.36 2.46
CA ALA A 121 -5.42 12.45 3.21
C ALA A 121 -5.54 12.91 4.67
N ARG A 122 -6.70 13.44 5.05
CA ARG A 122 -6.98 13.81 6.46
C ARG A 122 -7.04 12.58 7.35
N GLY A 123 -6.73 12.76 8.63
CA GLY A 123 -7.00 11.76 9.66
C GLY A 123 -8.50 11.52 9.84
N VAL A 124 -8.86 10.41 10.46
CA VAL A 124 -10.25 10.12 10.83
C VAL A 124 -10.67 11.06 11.95
N GLU A 125 -11.80 11.74 11.79
CA GLU A 125 -12.33 12.67 12.77
C GLU A 125 -12.88 11.94 14.01
N ASN A 126 -12.76 12.59 15.17
CA ASN A 126 -13.32 12.12 16.46
C ASN A 126 -12.88 10.71 16.91
N ARG A 127 -11.85 10.16 16.33
CA ARG A 127 -11.34 8.85 16.72
C ARG A 127 -10.51 8.94 17.99
N LYS A 128 -10.84 8.09 18.98
CA LYS A 128 -10.17 8.07 20.30
C LYS A 128 -9.18 6.93 20.45
N GLN A 129 -9.48 5.77 19.88
CA GLN A 129 -8.64 4.57 19.96
C GLN A 129 -7.84 4.35 18.68
N ALA A 130 -6.61 3.83 18.81
CA ALA A 130 -5.71 3.55 17.70
C ALA A 130 -5.51 4.75 16.75
N ARG A 131 -5.43 5.94 17.31
CA ARG A 131 -5.33 7.21 16.54
C ARG A 131 -4.18 7.23 15.54
N SER A 132 -3.04 6.69 15.90
CA SER A 132 -1.85 6.66 15.03
C SER A 132 -2.07 5.88 13.74
N LYS A 133 -2.92 4.85 13.75
CA LYS A 133 -3.25 4.08 12.54
C LYS A 133 -4.12 4.86 11.56
N TYR A 134 -4.83 5.87 12.02
CA TYR A 134 -5.80 6.64 11.25
C TYR A 134 -5.46 8.13 11.16
N GLY A 135 -4.26 8.51 11.56
CA GLY A 135 -3.78 9.89 11.44
C GLY A 135 -4.53 10.92 12.29
N THR A 136 -5.18 10.50 13.40
CA THR A 136 -5.95 11.38 14.25
C THR A 136 -5.05 12.01 15.31
N LYS A 137 -5.09 13.33 15.43
CA LYS A 137 -4.36 14.06 16.46
C LYS A 137 -4.98 13.86 17.86
N ALA A 138 -4.17 14.02 18.90
CA ALA A 138 -4.66 14.01 20.27
C ALA A 138 -5.67 15.15 20.49
N PRO A 139 -6.74 14.94 21.26
CA PRO A 139 -7.63 16.02 21.64
C PRO A 139 -6.84 17.07 22.45
N LYS A 140 -7.08 18.34 22.18
CA LYS A 140 -6.49 19.42 22.95
C LYS A 140 -7.01 19.31 24.38
N LYS A 141 -6.10 19.26 25.37
CA LYS A 141 -6.51 19.42 26.78
C LYS A 141 -7.10 20.82 26.92
N ALA A 142 -8.28 20.92 27.50
CA ALA A 142 -8.82 22.21 27.96
C ALA A 142 -7.80 22.84 28.95
N LYS A 143 -7.39 24.09 28.69
CA LYS A 143 -6.61 24.86 29.65
C LYS A 143 -7.50 25.29 30.80
#